data_aa11864676f660f2d4f7c023410120d4
#
_entry.id   aa11864676f660f2d4f7c023410120d4
#
_cell.length_a   1.000
_cell.length_b   1.000
_cell.length_c   1.000
_cell.angle_alpha   90.00
_cell.angle_beta   90.00
_cell.angle_gamma   90.00
#
_symmetry.space_group_name_H-M   'P 1'
#
loop_
_entity.id
_entity.type
_entity.pdbx_description
1 polymer ?
#
loop_
_entity_poly.entity_id
_entity_poly.type
_entity_poly.pdbx_seq_one_letter_code
_entity_poly.pdbx_strand_id
1 'polypeptide(L)'
;VSSPLKLVSKRYKFCSDVMVTTYPSYIQLRKYDLIAFSNNLFQYGVKKIRRIGHTMEFEQIKEYVHGDDIRTLNWKATAKKNSLMVNQFQDEKSQNIYMVIDKGRTMKMPFNGMSLLDYAINATLVMSNVILKKQDKAGMFSFSKKVENRVVAEKRTSQMQKILENLYNVKTDFFESDYSRLYADIKKNINQRSLIILYTNFETLDGLHRQMPYLKGIAKSHLLVV
;
A
#
# COMPACT_ATOMS: atom_id res chain seq x y z
N VAL A 1 30.48 10.47 -34.51
CA VAL A 1 31.95 10.36 -34.33
C VAL A 1 32.60 11.20 -35.43
N SER A 2 33.47 12.11 -35.07
CA SER A 2 34.23 12.95 -36.02
C SER A 2 35.72 12.60 -35.93
N SER A 3 36.43 12.79 -37.06
CA SER A 3 37.91 12.66 -37.08
C SER A 3 38.55 13.80 -36.26
N PRO A 4 39.80 13.63 -35.76
CA PRO A 4 40.51 14.67 -35.00
C PRO A 4 40.64 16.00 -35.75
N LEU A 5 40.72 15.97 -37.08
CA LEU A 5 40.77 17.15 -37.93
C LEU A 5 39.41 17.68 -38.39
N LYS A 6 38.29 17.07 -37.91
CA LYS A 6 36.92 17.43 -38.28
C LYS A 6 36.60 17.40 -39.78
N LEU A 7 37.44 16.80 -40.61
CA LEU A 7 37.24 16.73 -42.05
C LEU A 7 36.18 15.69 -42.47
N VAL A 8 35.97 14.67 -41.64
CA VAL A 8 34.98 13.63 -41.89
C VAL A 8 34.21 13.38 -40.63
N SER A 9 32.88 13.42 -40.71
CA SER A 9 31.99 13.04 -39.61
C SER A 9 31.02 11.93 -40.06
N LYS A 10 30.89 10.85 -39.26
CA LYS A 10 29.93 9.78 -39.50
C LYS A 10 28.88 9.85 -38.43
N ARG A 11 27.61 10.04 -38.82
CA ARG A 11 26.48 10.05 -37.91
C ARG A 11 25.89 8.62 -37.84
N TYR A 12 25.88 8.05 -36.67
CA TYR A 12 25.21 6.77 -36.40
C TYR A 12 23.86 7.08 -35.74
N LYS A 13 22.80 6.49 -36.26
CA LYS A 13 21.51 6.46 -35.58
C LYS A 13 21.48 5.20 -34.70
N PHE A 14 21.47 5.38 -33.38
CA PHE A 14 21.29 4.30 -32.43
C PHE A 14 19.86 4.41 -31.89
N CYS A 15 19.12 3.29 -31.88
CA CYS A 15 17.82 3.14 -31.21
C CYS A 15 16.89 4.35 -31.36
N SER A 16 16.56 4.75 -32.60
CA SER A 16 15.44 5.66 -32.84
C SER A 16 14.15 4.90 -32.52
N ASP A 17 13.28 5.51 -31.74
CA ASP A 17 11.92 5.05 -31.41
C ASP A 17 11.82 3.85 -30.42
N VAL A 18 12.79 3.69 -29.52
CA VAL A 18 12.65 2.78 -28.38
C VAL A 18 11.85 3.47 -27.29
N MET A 19 10.69 2.91 -26.95
CA MET A 19 9.89 3.35 -25.81
C MET A 19 10.59 3.01 -24.51
N VAL A 20 11.15 4.01 -23.82
CA VAL A 20 11.78 3.85 -22.52
C VAL A 20 10.74 4.14 -21.44
N THR A 21 10.44 3.14 -20.60
CA THR A 21 9.58 3.33 -19.45
C THR A 21 10.29 4.20 -18.41
N THR A 22 9.75 5.39 -18.13
CA THR A 22 10.26 6.27 -17.08
C THR A 22 9.42 6.09 -15.82
N TYR A 23 10.04 5.58 -14.75
CA TYR A 23 9.38 5.44 -13.46
C TYR A 23 9.39 6.75 -12.67
N PRO A 24 8.42 6.97 -11.77
CA PRO A 24 8.42 8.13 -10.87
C PRO A 24 9.72 8.25 -10.07
N SER A 25 10.12 9.48 -9.75
CA SER A 25 11.40 9.76 -9.10
C SER A 25 11.45 9.21 -7.65
N TYR A 26 12.42 8.33 -7.39
CA TYR A 26 12.68 7.78 -6.05
C TYR A 26 13.53 8.69 -5.14
N ILE A 27 13.92 9.88 -5.62
CA ILE A 27 14.86 10.75 -4.89
C ILE A 27 14.33 11.15 -3.52
N GLN A 28 13.02 11.34 -3.40
CA GLN A 28 12.37 11.70 -2.14
C GLN A 28 12.23 10.54 -1.16
N LEU A 29 12.27 9.28 -1.62
CA LEU A 29 12.11 8.10 -0.75
C LEU A 29 13.13 8.05 0.39
N ARG A 30 14.42 8.35 0.12
CA ARG A 30 15.48 8.33 1.14
C ARG A 30 15.23 9.30 2.28
N LYS A 31 14.70 10.50 1.97
CA LYS A 31 14.40 11.52 2.99
C LYS A 31 13.28 11.05 3.92
N TYR A 32 12.23 10.46 3.38
CA TYR A 32 11.09 9.99 4.15
C TYR A 32 11.38 8.69 4.91
N ASP A 33 12.25 7.82 4.38
CA ASP A 33 12.73 6.64 5.11
C ASP A 33 13.40 7.04 6.44
N LEU A 34 14.27 8.03 6.43
CA LEU A 34 14.94 8.52 7.64
C LEU A 34 13.92 9.05 8.66
N ILE A 35 12.90 9.78 8.22
CA ILE A 35 11.86 10.32 9.10
C ILE A 35 10.99 9.18 9.68
N ALA A 36 10.61 8.21 8.88
CA ALA A 36 9.78 7.08 9.32
C ALA A 36 10.50 6.19 10.35
N PHE A 37 11.84 6.08 10.27
CA PHE A 37 12.64 5.32 11.23
C PHE A 37 13.03 6.13 12.46
N SER A 38 13.22 7.45 12.37
CA SER A 38 13.58 8.29 13.51
C SER A 38 12.47 8.33 14.58
N ASN A 39 11.21 8.29 14.18
CA ASN A 39 10.09 8.24 15.13
C ASN A 39 9.97 6.93 15.92
N ASN A 40 10.64 5.85 15.51
CA ASN A 40 10.62 4.59 16.26
C ASN A 40 11.45 4.64 17.56
N LEU A 41 12.36 5.58 17.71
CA LEU A 41 13.15 5.71 18.95
C LEU A 41 12.31 6.19 20.16
N PHE A 42 11.18 6.88 19.91
CA PHE A 42 10.28 7.35 20.96
C PHE A 42 9.21 6.33 21.41
N GLN A 43 9.00 5.23 20.67
CA GLN A 43 7.94 4.27 20.99
C GLN A 43 8.35 3.10 21.88
N TYR A 44 9.60 3.02 22.32
CA TYR A 44 10.07 1.91 23.19
C TYR A 44 9.51 1.94 24.62
N GLY A 45 8.73 2.97 25.01
CA GLY A 45 8.12 3.11 26.33
C GLY A 45 6.64 2.70 26.43
N VAL A 46 5.96 2.38 25.34
CA VAL A 46 4.52 2.09 25.38
C VAL A 46 4.30 0.58 25.60
N LYS A 47 3.72 0.24 26.78
CA LYS A 47 3.25 -1.12 27.11
C LYS A 47 2.47 -1.71 25.94
N LYS A 48 2.93 -2.88 25.44
CA LYS A 48 2.18 -3.70 24.47
C LYS A 48 0.78 -4.00 25.00
N ILE A 49 -0.21 -3.28 24.54
CA ILE A 49 -1.60 -3.66 24.76
C ILE A 49 -1.86 -4.87 23.85
N ARG A 50 -2.00 -6.05 24.44
CA ARG A 50 -2.45 -7.25 23.74
C ARG A 50 -3.88 -6.99 23.25
N ARG A 51 -4.03 -6.61 21.98
CA ARG A 51 -5.32 -6.69 21.29
C ARG A 51 -5.43 -8.09 20.72
N ILE A 52 -6.42 -8.84 21.20
CA ILE A 52 -6.75 -10.18 20.68
C ILE A 52 -7.26 -9.97 19.25
N GLY A 53 -6.42 -10.24 18.27
CA GLY A 53 -6.78 -10.34 16.86
C GLY A 53 -7.06 -11.82 16.54
N HIS A 54 -8.08 -12.09 15.73
CA HIS A 54 -8.47 -13.47 15.37
C HIS A 54 -7.60 -14.11 14.28
N THR A 55 -6.56 -13.47 13.82
CA THR A 55 -5.63 -14.01 12.82
C THR A 55 -4.37 -14.47 13.51
N MET A 56 -4.22 -15.78 13.63
CA MET A 56 -3.07 -16.43 14.28
C MET A 56 -2.08 -16.89 13.22
N GLU A 57 -0.84 -16.38 13.27
CA GLU A 57 0.26 -16.88 12.46
C GLU A 57 0.99 -17.99 13.26
N PHE A 58 1.25 -19.14 12.61
CA PHE A 58 1.99 -20.22 13.24
C PHE A 58 3.41 -19.77 13.57
N GLU A 59 3.83 -19.92 14.85
CA GLU A 59 5.17 -19.52 15.30
C GLU A 59 6.08 -20.74 15.41
N GLN A 60 5.70 -21.71 16.26
CA GLN A 60 6.50 -22.91 16.52
C GLN A 60 5.67 -24.03 17.14
N ILE A 61 6.26 -25.24 17.20
CA ILE A 61 5.73 -26.35 17.96
C ILE A 61 6.51 -26.47 19.26
N LYS A 62 5.82 -26.38 20.40
CA LYS A 62 6.41 -26.56 21.73
C LYS A 62 5.78 -27.74 22.49
N GLU A 63 6.40 -28.18 23.55
CA GLU A 63 5.79 -29.16 24.46
C GLU A 63 4.61 -28.55 25.20
N TYR A 64 3.57 -29.37 25.40
CA TYR A 64 2.38 -28.98 26.13
C TYR A 64 2.71 -28.69 27.59
N VAL A 65 2.29 -27.56 28.08
CA VAL A 65 2.36 -27.19 29.50
C VAL A 65 0.92 -27.06 30.01
N HIS A 66 0.70 -27.50 31.27
CA HIS A 66 -0.63 -27.39 31.88
C HIS A 66 -1.14 -25.94 31.84
N GLY A 67 -2.28 -25.72 31.14
CA GLY A 67 -2.86 -24.41 30.87
C GLY A 67 -2.78 -23.95 29.40
N ASP A 68 -2.07 -24.68 28.52
CA ASP A 68 -2.15 -24.47 27.08
C ASP A 68 -3.50 -24.94 26.50
N ASP A 69 -3.98 -24.29 25.44
CA ASP A 69 -5.25 -24.64 24.80
C ASP A 69 -5.16 -26.02 24.09
N ILE A 70 -5.96 -26.98 24.55
CA ILE A 70 -6.02 -28.34 24.02
C ILE A 70 -6.38 -28.37 22.53
N ARG A 71 -7.04 -27.32 22.00
CA ARG A 71 -7.42 -27.22 20.59
C ARG A 71 -6.21 -27.01 19.68
N THR A 72 -5.07 -26.58 20.23
CA THR A 72 -3.84 -26.35 19.49
C THR A 72 -2.92 -27.58 19.46
N LEU A 73 -3.34 -28.74 19.99
CA LEU A 73 -2.58 -29.98 19.97
C LEU A 73 -2.21 -30.42 18.55
N ASN A 74 -0.92 -30.68 18.37
CA ASN A 74 -0.37 -31.20 17.12
C ASN A 74 -0.14 -32.71 17.23
N TRP A 75 -1.14 -33.50 16.84
CA TRP A 75 -1.08 -34.96 16.93
C TRP A 75 0.06 -35.58 16.13
N LYS A 76 0.43 -34.99 14.99
CA LYS A 76 1.53 -35.45 14.15
C LYS A 76 2.90 -35.27 14.84
N ALA A 77 3.12 -34.12 15.47
CA ALA A 77 4.33 -33.85 16.24
C ALA A 77 4.40 -34.68 17.52
N THR A 78 3.25 -34.86 18.22
CA THR A 78 3.08 -35.70 19.40
C THR A 78 3.48 -37.15 19.12
N ALA A 79 2.97 -37.72 18.02
CA ALA A 79 3.32 -39.08 17.63
C ALA A 79 4.82 -39.27 17.29
N LYS A 80 5.47 -38.22 16.80
CA LYS A 80 6.89 -38.26 16.44
C LYS A 80 7.82 -38.11 17.64
N LYS A 81 7.40 -37.32 18.66
CA LYS A 81 8.24 -37.02 19.84
C LYS A 81 7.89 -37.79 21.09
N ASN A 82 6.84 -38.58 21.10
CA ASN A 82 6.29 -39.29 22.28
C ASN A 82 5.99 -38.37 23.50
N SER A 83 5.82 -37.07 23.27
CA SER A 83 5.39 -36.09 24.26
C SER A 83 4.29 -35.23 23.65
N LEU A 84 3.35 -34.74 24.47
CA LEU A 84 2.26 -33.89 23.98
C LEU A 84 2.84 -32.58 23.41
N MET A 85 2.56 -32.33 22.15
CA MET A 85 3.06 -31.14 21.43
C MET A 85 1.89 -30.24 21.04
N VAL A 86 2.09 -28.92 21.20
CA VAL A 86 1.12 -27.88 20.82
C VAL A 86 1.70 -26.94 19.80
N ASN A 87 0.84 -26.50 18.86
CA ASN A 87 1.17 -25.40 17.98
C ASN A 87 1.04 -24.09 18.76
N GLN A 88 2.13 -23.36 18.85
CA GLN A 88 2.11 -21.99 19.39
C GLN A 88 1.84 -21.05 18.23
N PHE A 89 0.85 -20.20 18.42
CA PHE A 89 0.48 -19.16 17.45
C PHE A 89 0.81 -17.80 18.02
N GLN A 90 1.29 -16.91 17.16
CA GLN A 90 1.50 -15.51 17.47
C GLN A 90 0.42 -14.68 16.78
N ASP A 91 -0.08 -13.64 17.46
CA ASP A 91 -1.00 -12.70 16.82
C ASP A 91 -0.33 -12.08 15.59
N GLU A 92 -0.96 -12.22 14.42
CA GLU A 92 -0.49 -11.55 13.21
C GLU A 92 -0.55 -10.04 13.41
N LYS A 93 0.59 -9.40 13.57
CA LYS A 93 0.70 -7.95 13.81
C LYS A 93 0.56 -7.14 12.52
N SER A 94 0.61 -7.79 11.35
CA SER A 94 0.56 -7.10 10.08
C SER A 94 -0.83 -6.56 9.77
N GLN A 95 -0.92 -5.27 9.55
CA GLN A 95 -2.18 -4.59 9.20
C GLN A 95 -2.30 -4.47 7.68
N ASN A 96 -3.54 -4.57 7.18
CA ASN A 96 -3.83 -4.28 5.78
C ASN A 96 -3.95 -2.77 5.60
N ILE A 97 -3.11 -2.18 4.76
CA ILE A 97 -3.10 -0.76 4.46
C ILE A 97 -3.30 -0.58 2.96
N TYR A 98 -4.37 0.12 2.59
CA TYR A 98 -4.69 0.40 1.20
C TYR A 98 -4.52 1.88 0.89
N MET A 99 -3.72 2.18 -0.12
CA MET A 99 -3.61 3.51 -0.71
C MET A 99 -4.60 3.62 -1.87
N VAL A 100 -5.50 4.58 -1.78
CA VAL A 100 -6.57 4.83 -2.75
C VAL A 100 -6.30 6.15 -3.44
N ILE A 101 -6.11 6.11 -4.75
CA ILE A 101 -5.78 7.28 -5.55
C ILE A 101 -6.99 7.69 -6.37
N ASP A 102 -7.46 8.88 -6.15
CA ASP A 102 -8.42 9.55 -7.02
C ASP A 102 -7.70 9.98 -8.31
N LYS A 103 -8.22 9.58 -9.47
CA LYS A 103 -7.71 10.01 -10.77
C LYS A 103 -8.70 10.87 -11.57
N GLY A 104 -9.71 11.37 -10.89
CA GLY A 104 -10.71 12.25 -11.45
C GLY A 104 -10.15 13.63 -11.87
N ARG A 105 -11.02 14.43 -12.48
CA ARG A 105 -10.69 15.74 -13.03
C ARG A 105 -9.99 16.67 -12.02
N THR A 106 -10.39 16.65 -10.77
CA THR A 106 -9.86 17.49 -9.70
C THR A 106 -8.37 17.27 -9.41
N MET A 107 -7.89 16.03 -9.64
CA MET A 107 -6.49 15.66 -9.42
C MET A 107 -5.53 16.14 -10.52
N LYS A 108 -6.06 16.69 -11.62
CA LYS A 108 -5.26 17.31 -12.67
C LYS A 108 -4.75 18.71 -12.29
N MET A 109 -5.27 19.29 -11.21
CA MET A 109 -4.90 20.63 -10.76
C MET A 109 -3.38 20.74 -10.58
N PRO A 110 -2.73 21.74 -11.22
CA PRO A 110 -1.29 21.93 -11.08
C PRO A 110 -0.96 22.55 -9.71
N PHE A 111 0.07 22.02 -9.07
CA PHE A 111 0.61 22.56 -7.82
C PHE A 111 2.14 22.45 -7.83
N ASN A 112 2.83 23.58 -7.66
CA ASN A 112 4.31 23.64 -7.64
C ASN A 112 5.00 22.86 -8.78
N GLY A 113 4.49 22.97 -10.01
CA GLY A 113 5.10 22.36 -11.20
C GLY A 113 4.74 20.90 -11.48
N MET A 114 3.92 20.28 -10.62
CA MET A 114 3.39 18.91 -10.82
C MET A 114 1.88 18.91 -10.65
N SER A 115 1.19 17.86 -11.12
CA SER A 115 -0.22 17.67 -10.83
C SER A 115 -0.43 17.08 -9.43
N LEU A 116 -1.60 17.28 -8.84
CA LEU A 116 -1.96 16.61 -7.57
C LEU A 116 -1.89 15.09 -7.68
N LEU A 117 -2.18 14.54 -8.86
CA LEU A 117 -2.02 13.11 -9.11
C LEU A 117 -0.57 12.67 -8.97
N ASP A 118 0.40 13.44 -9.48
CA ASP A 118 1.83 13.11 -9.35
C ASP A 118 2.26 13.10 -7.88
N TYR A 119 1.74 14.04 -7.08
CA TYR A 119 1.96 14.03 -5.61
C TYR A 119 1.36 12.80 -4.96
N ALA A 120 0.14 12.39 -5.35
CA ALA A 120 -0.52 11.19 -4.82
C ALA A 120 0.25 9.91 -5.19
N ILE A 121 0.77 9.82 -6.41
CA ILE A 121 1.62 8.71 -6.87
C ILE A 121 2.91 8.65 -6.05
N ASN A 122 3.60 9.79 -5.89
CA ASN A 122 4.83 9.85 -5.08
C ASN A 122 4.56 9.50 -3.61
N ALA A 123 3.48 10.03 -3.02
CA ALA A 123 3.08 9.70 -1.65
C ALA A 123 2.75 8.20 -1.49
N THR A 124 2.05 7.61 -2.47
CA THR A 124 1.75 6.18 -2.48
C THR A 124 3.01 5.33 -2.52
N LEU A 125 4.01 5.69 -3.32
CA LEU A 125 5.29 4.98 -3.37
C LEU A 125 6.05 5.06 -2.05
N VAL A 126 6.12 6.25 -1.45
CA VAL A 126 6.77 6.46 -0.15
C VAL A 126 6.07 5.63 0.93
N MET A 127 4.75 5.74 1.02
CA MET A 127 3.97 5.00 2.03
C MET A 127 4.07 3.49 1.84
N SER A 128 4.01 3.00 0.59
CA SER A 128 4.18 1.56 0.29
C SER A 128 5.52 1.04 0.81
N ASN A 129 6.61 1.78 0.57
CA ASN A 129 7.94 1.40 1.05
C ASN A 129 8.00 1.36 2.58
N VAL A 130 7.45 2.37 3.26
CA VAL A 130 7.41 2.43 4.74
C VAL A 130 6.57 1.27 5.31
N ILE A 131 5.39 1.01 4.73
CA ILE A 131 4.47 -0.06 5.15
C ILE A 131 5.17 -1.43 5.04
N LEU A 132 5.76 -1.72 3.89
CA LEU A 132 6.45 -2.99 3.66
C LEU A 132 7.67 -3.17 4.56
N LYS A 133 8.44 -2.10 4.82
CA LYS A 133 9.55 -2.14 5.79
C LYS A 133 9.09 -2.39 7.23
N LYS A 134 7.89 -1.90 7.61
CA LYS A 134 7.27 -2.18 8.91
C LYS A 134 6.63 -3.57 8.99
N GLN A 135 6.77 -4.37 7.93
CA GLN A 135 6.19 -5.72 7.86
C GLN A 135 4.65 -5.72 7.86
N ASP A 136 4.02 -4.62 7.45
CA ASP A 136 2.60 -4.53 7.18
C ASP A 136 2.28 -4.87 5.71
N LYS A 137 1.01 -5.14 5.42
CA LYS A 137 0.54 -5.48 4.08
C LYS A 137 0.14 -4.22 3.32
N ALA A 138 0.84 -3.93 2.23
CA ALA A 138 0.56 -2.79 1.36
C ALA A 138 -0.29 -3.19 0.17
N GLY A 139 -1.41 -2.51 -0.03
CA GLY A 139 -2.25 -2.61 -1.22
C GLY A 139 -2.52 -1.23 -1.81
N MET A 140 -2.94 -1.18 -3.06
CA MET A 140 -3.37 0.07 -3.69
C MET A 140 -4.48 -0.17 -4.72
N PHE A 141 -5.24 0.86 -5.02
CA PHE A 141 -6.09 0.94 -6.19
C PHE A 141 -6.38 2.39 -6.56
N SER A 142 -6.71 2.62 -7.81
CA SER A 142 -7.13 3.92 -8.30
C SER A 142 -8.61 3.91 -8.66
N PHE A 143 -9.25 5.05 -8.58
CA PHE A 143 -10.65 5.19 -8.95
C PHE A 143 -10.91 6.54 -9.65
N SER A 144 -11.89 6.53 -10.52
CA SER A 144 -12.56 7.68 -11.08
C SER A 144 -14.04 7.33 -11.26
N LYS A 145 -14.52 7.17 -12.46
CA LYS A 145 -15.85 6.59 -12.75
C LYS A 145 -15.91 5.10 -12.41
N LYS A 146 -14.76 4.39 -12.39
CA LYS A 146 -14.62 2.96 -12.05
C LYS A 146 -13.39 2.80 -11.16
N VAL A 147 -13.35 1.69 -10.41
CA VAL A 147 -12.15 1.28 -9.68
C VAL A 147 -11.26 0.46 -10.60
N GLU A 148 -10.00 0.85 -10.69
CA GLU A 148 -9.01 0.26 -11.59
C GLU A 148 -7.68 0.04 -10.87
N ASN A 149 -6.71 -0.59 -11.56
CA ASN A 149 -5.32 -0.77 -11.09
C ASN A 149 -5.24 -1.31 -9.65
N ARG A 150 -6.00 -2.38 -9.38
CA ARG A 150 -6.06 -2.94 -8.02
C ARG A 150 -4.88 -3.86 -7.75
N VAL A 151 -4.18 -3.58 -6.66
CA VAL A 151 -3.17 -4.44 -6.05
C VAL A 151 -3.65 -4.82 -4.66
N VAL A 152 -3.87 -6.11 -4.42
CA VAL A 152 -4.30 -6.62 -3.11
C VAL A 152 -3.18 -6.42 -2.10
N ALA A 153 -3.54 -6.15 -0.84
CA ALA A 153 -2.57 -5.94 0.23
C ALA A 153 -1.83 -7.24 0.57
N GLU A 154 -0.54 -7.28 0.28
CA GLU A 154 0.38 -8.38 0.56
C GLU A 154 1.67 -7.85 1.20
N LYS A 155 2.40 -8.76 1.88
CA LYS A 155 3.67 -8.48 2.57
C LYS A 155 4.90 -8.92 1.77
N ARG A 156 4.72 -9.43 0.54
CA ARG A 156 5.79 -10.03 -0.27
C ARG A 156 6.80 -8.98 -0.72
N THR A 157 8.06 -9.38 -0.88
CA THR A 157 9.13 -8.52 -1.40
C THR A 157 8.82 -7.97 -2.79
N SER A 158 8.12 -8.76 -3.64
CA SER A 158 7.69 -8.34 -4.98
C SER A 158 6.53 -7.34 -4.99
N GLN A 159 5.93 -7.04 -3.82
CA GLN A 159 4.75 -6.18 -3.75
C GLN A 159 5.06 -4.74 -4.18
N MET A 160 6.22 -4.23 -3.80
CA MET A 160 6.67 -2.90 -4.23
C MET A 160 6.75 -2.79 -5.75
N GLN A 161 7.27 -3.82 -6.42
CA GLN A 161 7.35 -3.89 -7.88
C GLN A 161 5.95 -3.85 -8.51
N LYS A 162 5.01 -4.65 -8.00
CA LYS A 162 3.62 -4.67 -8.49
C LYS A 162 2.93 -3.31 -8.33
N ILE A 163 3.14 -2.64 -7.18
CA ILE A 163 2.59 -1.31 -6.94
C ILE A 163 3.18 -0.31 -7.95
N LEU A 164 4.49 -0.35 -8.16
CA LEU A 164 5.18 0.55 -9.08
C LEU A 164 4.71 0.38 -10.53
N GLU A 165 4.56 -0.85 -11.01
CA GLU A 165 4.05 -1.15 -12.36
C GLU A 165 2.61 -0.66 -12.57
N ASN A 166 1.76 -0.81 -11.54
CA ASN A 166 0.39 -0.29 -11.59
C ASN A 166 0.33 1.24 -11.56
N LEU A 167 1.18 1.88 -10.74
CA LEU A 167 1.26 3.35 -10.67
C LEU A 167 1.76 3.98 -11.95
N TYR A 168 2.66 3.32 -12.67
CA TYR A 168 3.18 3.79 -13.96
C TYR A 168 2.08 4.07 -14.99
N ASN A 169 1.01 3.28 -14.97
CA ASN A 169 -0.11 3.38 -15.91
C ASN A 169 -1.25 4.31 -15.43
N VAL A 170 -1.14 4.90 -14.22
CA VAL A 170 -2.18 5.79 -13.69
C VAL A 170 -2.08 7.15 -14.36
N LYS A 171 -3.15 7.54 -15.05
CA LYS A 171 -3.32 8.87 -15.68
C LYS A 171 -4.62 9.49 -15.20
N THR A 172 -4.69 10.81 -15.18
CA THR A 172 -5.92 11.52 -14.84
C THR A 172 -6.98 11.30 -15.92
N ASP A 173 -8.19 10.99 -15.48
CA ASP A 173 -9.39 10.99 -16.32
C ASP A 173 -10.09 12.36 -16.24
N PHE A 174 -10.83 12.74 -17.31
CA PHE A 174 -11.62 13.97 -17.28
C PHE A 174 -13.00 13.76 -16.61
N PHE A 175 -13.24 12.60 -16.02
CA PHE A 175 -14.49 12.28 -15.36
C PHE A 175 -14.50 12.73 -13.90
N GLU A 176 -15.70 12.96 -13.39
CA GLU A 176 -15.93 13.17 -11.97
C GLU A 176 -15.81 11.82 -11.23
N SER A 177 -15.21 11.85 -10.05
CA SER A 177 -14.96 10.63 -9.26
C SER A 177 -16.22 10.14 -8.57
N ASP A 178 -16.56 8.86 -8.74
CA ASP A 178 -17.75 8.23 -8.18
C ASP A 178 -17.43 7.53 -6.84
N TYR A 179 -17.69 8.25 -5.76
CA TYR A 179 -17.49 7.76 -4.39
C TYR A 179 -18.50 6.68 -3.99
N SER A 180 -19.66 6.65 -4.61
CA SER A 180 -20.66 5.59 -4.39
C SER A 180 -20.11 4.24 -4.83
N ARG A 181 -19.51 4.20 -6.02
CA ARG A 181 -18.84 3.00 -6.54
C ARG A 181 -17.62 2.63 -5.73
N LEU A 182 -16.82 3.63 -5.31
CA LEU A 182 -15.69 3.41 -4.41
C LEU A 182 -16.15 2.71 -3.13
N TYR A 183 -17.19 3.22 -2.48
CA TYR A 183 -17.76 2.62 -1.27
C TYR A 183 -18.24 1.19 -1.49
N ALA A 184 -19.01 0.96 -2.56
CA ALA A 184 -19.52 -0.37 -2.90
C ALA A 184 -18.38 -1.37 -3.16
N ASP A 185 -17.34 -0.93 -3.85
CA ASP A 185 -16.18 -1.74 -4.18
C ASP A 185 -15.34 -2.08 -2.94
N ILE A 186 -15.08 -1.12 -2.06
CA ILE A 186 -14.38 -1.34 -0.78
C ILE A 186 -15.16 -2.36 0.05
N LYS A 187 -16.47 -2.17 0.20
CA LYS A 187 -17.33 -3.07 0.97
C LYS A 187 -17.35 -4.51 0.42
N LYS A 188 -17.26 -4.66 -0.90
CA LYS A 188 -17.26 -5.98 -1.56
C LYS A 188 -15.92 -6.71 -1.43
N ASN A 189 -14.81 -5.99 -1.53
CA ASN A 189 -13.50 -6.60 -1.74
C ASN A 189 -12.55 -6.51 -0.52
N ILE A 190 -12.86 -5.65 0.46
CA ILE A 190 -12.05 -5.51 1.67
C ILE A 190 -12.88 -5.93 2.87
N ASN A 191 -12.82 -7.22 3.21
CA ASN A 191 -13.62 -7.79 4.30
C ASN A 191 -13.00 -7.57 5.69
N GLN A 192 -11.67 -7.41 5.76
CA GLN A 192 -10.96 -7.18 7.01
C GLN A 192 -10.84 -5.69 7.30
N ARG A 193 -10.97 -5.32 8.59
CA ARG A 193 -10.74 -3.93 9.01
C ARG A 193 -9.32 -3.50 8.64
N SER A 194 -9.21 -2.47 7.82
CA SER A 194 -7.97 -2.03 7.20
C SER A 194 -7.80 -0.52 7.40
N LEU A 195 -6.58 -0.03 7.27
CA LEU A 195 -6.33 1.40 7.11
C LEU A 195 -6.46 1.75 5.63
N ILE A 196 -7.28 2.74 5.32
CA ILE A 196 -7.47 3.26 3.97
C ILE A 196 -6.96 4.70 3.96
N ILE A 197 -5.97 4.98 3.12
CA ILE A 197 -5.43 6.32 2.90
C ILE A 197 -5.94 6.78 1.54
N LEU A 198 -6.83 7.76 1.54
CA LEU A 198 -7.48 8.28 0.34
C LEU A 198 -6.80 9.58 -0.11
N TYR A 199 -6.16 9.55 -1.27
CA TYR A 199 -5.60 10.74 -1.91
C TYR A 199 -6.62 11.31 -2.88
N THR A 200 -7.21 12.43 -2.51
CA THR A 200 -8.25 13.10 -3.30
C THR A 200 -8.21 14.61 -3.10
N ASN A 201 -8.94 15.33 -3.93
CA ASN A 201 -9.13 16.76 -3.83
C ASN A 201 -10.60 17.12 -4.04
N PHE A 202 -11.13 18.01 -3.19
CA PHE A 202 -12.47 18.57 -3.30
C PHE A 202 -12.36 20.04 -3.69
N GLU A 203 -12.85 20.40 -4.89
CA GLU A 203 -12.83 21.80 -5.37
C GLU A 203 -13.68 22.73 -4.51
N THR A 204 -14.78 22.22 -3.96
CA THR A 204 -15.77 23.00 -3.20
C THR A 204 -16.23 22.27 -1.94
N LEU A 205 -16.68 23.02 -0.93
CA LEU A 205 -17.30 22.46 0.28
C LEU A 205 -18.57 21.66 -0.05
N ASP A 206 -19.37 22.11 -1.00
CA ASP A 206 -20.58 21.40 -1.43
C ASP A 206 -20.23 20.05 -2.10
N GLY A 207 -19.14 19.99 -2.84
CA GLY A 207 -18.58 18.76 -3.38
C GLY A 207 -18.23 17.77 -2.27
N LEU A 208 -17.52 18.23 -1.24
CA LEU A 208 -17.20 17.43 -0.05
C LEU A 208 -18.47 16.96 0.67
N HIS A 209 -19.44 17.86 0.89
CA HIS A 209 -20.69 17.50 1.59
C HIS A 209 -21.47 16.42 0.86
N ARG A 210 -21.52 16.43 -0.47
CA ARG A 210 -22.15 15.37 -1.28
C ARG A 210 -21.47 14.01 -1.10
N GLN A 211 -20.17 13.97 -0.94
CA GLN A 211 -19.40 12.72 -0.81
C GLN A 211 -19.30 12.22 0.64
N MET A 212 -19.59 13.08 1.62
CA MET A 212 -19.49 12.77 3.04
C MET A 212 -20.23 11.51 3.50
N PRO A 213 -21.45 11.18 3.01
CA PRO A 213 -22.15 9.95 3.38
C PRO A 213 -21.34 8.68 3.04
N TYR A 214 -20.70 8.66 1.87
CA TYR A 214 -19.87 7.53 1.43
C TYR A 214 -18.58 7.42 2.24
N LEU A 215 -17.91 8.56 2.50
CA LEU A 215 -16.72 8.59 3.36
C LEU A 215 -17.02 8.12 4.78
N LYS A 216 -18.13 8.59 5.37
CA LYS A 216 -18.61 8.10 6.68
C LYS A 216 -18.94 6.60 6.65
N GLY A 217 -19.50 6.11 5.54
CA GLY A 217 -19.78 4.69 5.33
C GLY A 217 -18.50 3.84 5.34
N ILE A 218 -17.43 4.30 4.68
CA ILE A 218 -16.12 3.66 4.70
C ILE A 218 -15.52 3.72 6.11
N ALA A 219 -15.55 4.88 6.75
CA ALA A 219 -14.98 5.10 8.09
C ALA A 219 -15.66 4.26 9.19
N LYS A 220 -16.89 3.80 8.98
CA LYS A 220 -17.60 2.91 9.91
C LYS A 220 -17.00 1.51 9.95
N SER A 221 -16.49 1.00 8.83
CA SER A 221 -15.93 -0.36 8.71
C SER A 221 -14.40 -0.39 8.73
N HIS A 222 -13.76 0.68 8.29
CA HIS A 222 -12.32 0.80 8.16
C HIS A 222 -11.81 2.07 8.85
N LEU A 223 -10.50 2.16 9.08
CA LEU A 223 -9.87 3.42 9.48
C LEU A 223 -9.58 4.22 8.21
N LEU A 224 -10.22 5.39 8.05
CA LEU A 224 -10.08 6.25 6.87
C LEU A 224 -9.26 7.49 7.21
N VAL A 225 -8.26 7.77 6.38
CA VAL A 225 -7.47 9.01 6.35
C VAL A 225 -7.67 9.64 4.97
N VAL A 226 -8.00 10.92 4.93
CA VAL A 226 -8.22 11.70 3.69
C VAL A 226 -7.27 12.88 3.67
#